data_85ca50820f7943f40c245ea36621d398
#
_entry.id   85ca50820f7943f40c245ea36621d398
#
_cell.length_a   1.000
_cell.length_b   1.000
_cell.length_c   1.000
_cell.angle_alpha   90.00
_cell.angle_beta   90.00
_cell.angle_gamma   90.00
#
_symmetry.space_group_name_H-M   'P 1'
#
loop_
_entity.id
_entity.type
_entity.pdbx_description
1 polymer ?
#
loop_
_entity_poly.entity_id
_entity_poly.type
_entity_poly.pdbx_seq_one_letter_code
_entity_poly.pdbx_strand_id
1 'polypeptide(L)'
;MFSALATEHIAVPRNVGPLEGATHQGVAGVPGDGPYMILWFQVEDGGRIAKAAYATYGCPAAVASGSITASVLTGRTVEQALRLTATDIIRVLQGLPEGKEECAHLAAAAVQNAFKEEKVP
;
A
#
# COMPACT_ATOMS: atom_id res chain seq x y z
N MET A 1 12.43 -16.96 0.21
CA MET A 1 13.35 -16.05 -0.48
C MET A 1 12.54 -15.01 -1.26
N PHE A 2 12.99 -13.77 -1.22
CA PHE A 2 12.29 -12.70 -1.93
C PHE A 2 12.61 -12.75 -3.43
N SER A 3 11.63 -12.39 -4.26
CA SER A 3 11.86 -12.23 -5.69
C SER A 3 12.84 -11.08 -5.93
N ALA A 4 13.36 -10.99 -7.15
CA ALA A 4 14.24 -9.89 -7.50
C ALA A 4 13.53 -8.55 -7.37
N LEU A 5 12.25 -8.49 -7.78
CA LEU A 5 11.48 -7.25 -7.70
C LEU A 5 11.23 -6.85 -6.25
N ALA A 6 10.86 -7.82 -5.40
CA ALA A 6 10.65 -7.53 -3.99
C ALA A 6 11.94 -7.05 -3.34
N THR A 7 13.06 -7.70 -3.68
CA THR A 7 14.36 -7.29 -3.15
C THR A 7 14.69 -5.86 -3.54
N GLU A 8 14.36 -5.49 -4.77
CA GLU A 8 14.60 -4.13 -5.23
C GLU A 8 13.78 -3.12 -4.44
N HIS A 9 12.52 -3.43 -4.19
CA HIS A 9 11.66 -2.53 -3.41
C HIS A 9 12.09 -2.44 -1.95
N ILE A 10 12.67 -3.50 -1.42
CA ILE A 10 13.20 -3.48 -0.06
C ILE A 10 14.44 -2.61 0.00
N ALA A 11 15.33 -2.77 -0.97
CA ALA A 11 16.61 -2.06 -0.97
C ALA A 11 16.42 -0.56 -1.24
N VAL A 12 15.50 -0.24 -2.17
CA VAL A 12 15.24 1.14 -2.54
C VAL A 12 13.73 1.36 -2.54
N PRO A 13 13.14 1.51 -1.35
CA PRO A 13 11.69 1.70 -1.26
C PRO A 13 11.27 2.98 -1.99
N ARG A 14 10.11 2.92 -2.64
CA ARG A 14 9.58 4.04 -3.41
C ARG A 14 8.34 4.57 -2.72
N ASN A 15 8.15 5.88 -2.83
CA ASN A 15 6.92 6.51 -2.34
C ASN A 15 6.77 6.43 -0.83
N VAL A 16 7.88 6.55 -0.10
CA VAL A 16 7.82 6.56 1.35
C VAL A 16 7.24 7.89 1.81
N GLY A 17 6.22 7.81 2.66
CA GLY A 17 5.50 8.99 3.12
C GLY A 17 5.98 9.51 4.45
N PRO A 18 5.23 10.45 5.05
CA PRO A 18 3.86 10.84 4.67
C PRO A 18 3.78 11.69 3.41
N LEU A 19 2.58 11.80 2.87
CA LEU A 19 2.33 12.53 1.64
C LEU A 19 1.63 13.84 1.96
N GLU A 20 2.30 14.94 1.66
CA GLU A 20 1.71 16.24 1.83
C GLU A 20 0.62 16.46 0.79
N GLY A 21 -0.52 16.98 1.23
CA GLY A 21 -1.62 17.18 0.32
C GLY A 21 -2.49 15.96 0.10
N ALA A 22 -2.32 14.93 0.91
CA ALA A 22 -3.13 13.73 0.79
C ALA A 22 -4.60 14.05 1.04
N THR A 23 -5.46 13.46 0.22
CA THR A 23 -6.91 13.60 0.39
C THR A 23 -7.50 12.41 1.11
N HIS A 24 -6.81 11.27 1.11
CA HIS A 24 -7.29 10.04 1.73
C HIS A 24 -6.13 9.37 2.45
N GLN A 25 -6.46 8.69 3.54
CA GLN A 25 -5.48 7.96 4.32
C GLN A 25 -6.13 6.69 4.86
N GLY A 26 -5.45 5.59 4.72
CA GLY A 26 -5.93 4.32 5.26
C GLY A 26 -4.86 3.70 6.15
N VAL A 27 -5.31 3.11 7.26
CA VAL A 27 -4.42 2.46 8.21
C VAL A 27 -4.89 1.04 8.42
N ALA A 28 -3.97 0.09 8.37
CA ALA A 28 -4.23 -1.28 8.76
C ALA A 28 -3.24 -1.65 9.83
N GLY A 29 -3.69 -2.41 10.83
CA GLY A 29 -2.89 -2.66 12.01
C GLY A 29 -3.04 -1.50 12.99
N VAL A 30 -2.32 -1.57 14.10
CA VAL A 30 -2.42 -0.56 15.15
C VAL A 30 -1.02 -0.01 15.40
N PRO A 31 -0.76 1.25 15.01
CA PRO A 31 0.55 1.83 15.28
C PRO A 31 0.86 1.78 16.78
N GLY A 32 2.06 1.29 17.09
CA GLY A 32 2.47 1.13 18.47
C GLY A 32 2.15 -0.22 19.06
N ASP A 33 1.42 -1.06 18.32
CA ASP A 33 1.02 -2.37 18.83
C ASP A 33 1.22 -3.41 17.73
N GLY A 34 2.48 -3.54 17.29
CA GLY A 34 2.83 -4.51 16.28
C GLY A 34 2.84 -3.92 14.88
N PRO A 35 2.84 -4.76 13.86
CA PRO A 35 2.95 -4.31 12.48
C PRO A 35 1.76 -3.46 12.06
N TYR A 36 2.03 -2.45 11.25
CA TYR A 36 0.97 -1.61 10.69
C TYR A 36 1.41 -1.11 9.33
N MET A 37 0.42 -0.66 8.55
CA MET A 37 0.64 -0.06 7.25
C MET A 37 -0.25 1.17 7.14
N ILE A 38 0.34 2.28 6.71
CA ILE A 38 -0.40 3.49 6.42
C ILE A 38 -0.20 3.80 4.96
N LEU A 39 -1.30 4.08 4.26
CA LEU A 39 -1.24 4.52 2.87
C LEU A 39 -1.93 5.86 2.76
N TRP A 40 -1.28 6.78 2.07
CA TRP A 40 -1.81 8.10 1.78
C TRP A 40 -2.03 8.21 0.29
N PHE A 41 -3.13 8.84 -0.11
CA PHE A 41 -3.44 9.04 -1.51
C PHE A 41 -3.86 10.48 -1.74
N GLN A 42 -3.40 11.04 -2.85
CA GLN A 42 -3.91 12.31 -3.34
C GLN A 42 -4.77 11.99 -4.55
N VAL A 43 -6.07 12.22 -4.42
CA VAL A 43 -7.04 11.87 -5.46
C VAL A 43 -7.53 13.14 -6.11
N GLU A 44 -7.45 13.18 -7.43
CA GLU A 44 -7.91 14.31 -8.21
C GLU A 44 -9.42 14.25 -8.42
N ASP A 45 -9.98 15.37 -8.84
CA ASP A 45 -11.37 15.37 -9.27
C ASP A 45 -11.54 14.31 -10.35
N GLY A 46 -12.60 13.53 -10.25
CA GLY A 46 -12.81 12.44 -11.18
C GLY A 46 -12.34 11.10 -10.65
N GLY A 47 -11.65 11.08 -9.51
CA GLY A 47 -11.33 9.82 -8.86
C GLY A 47 -10.02 9.20 -9.26
N ARG A 48 -9.13 9.96 -9.93
CA ARG A 48 -7.83 9.42 -10.32
C ARG A 48 -6.82 9.68 -9.21
N ILE A 49 -6.04 8.67 -8.88
CA ILE A 49 -5.00 8.77 -7.85
C ILE A 49 -3.77 9.40 -8.48
N ALA A 50 -3.48 10.64 -8.09
CA ALA A 50 -2.34 11.35 -8.65
C ALA A 50 -1.05 10.95 -7.97
N LYS A 51 -1.10 10.71 -6.66
CA LYS A 51 0.07 10.34 -5.88
C LYS A 51 -0.33 9.39 -4.78
N ALA A 52 0.61 8.54 -4.38
CA ALA A 52 0.42 7.62 -3.27
C ALA A 52 1.73 7.50 -2.52
N ALA A 53 1.63 7.30 -1.21
CA ALA A 53 2.80 7.10 -0.36
C ALA A 53 2.43 6.15 0.75
N TYR A 54 3.43 5.59 1.40
CA TYR A 54 3.17 4.64 2.47
C TYR A 54 4.18 4.81 3.60
N ALA A 55 3.81 4.27 4.76
CA ALA A 55 4.71 4.07 5.87
C ALA A 55 4.31 2.76 6.51
N THR A 56 5.28 2.03 7.01
CA THR A 56 4.98 0.75 7.63
C THR A 56 5.97 0.48 8.76
N TYR A 57 5.53 -0.30 9.73
CA TYR A 57 6.38 -0.87 10.74
C TYR A 57 6.22 -2.37 10.62
N GLY A 58 7.31 -3.06 10.36
CA GLY A 58 7.25 -4.49 10.18
C GLY A 58 8.49 -4.99 9.48
N CYS A 59 8.36 -6.13 8.85
CA CYS A 59 9.49 -6.80 8.23
C CYS A 59 9.69 -6.29 6.80
N PRO A 60 10.78 -6.71 6.14
CA PRO A 60 11.02 -6.32 4.75
C PRO A 60 9.87 -6.62 3.81
N ALA A 61 9.10 -7.67 4.06
CA ALA A 61 7.94 -7.99 3.21
C ALA A 61 6.89 -6.88 3.28
N ALA A 62 6.75 -6.23 4.45
CA ALA A 62 5.82 -5.11 4.58
C ALA A 62 6.30 -3.91 3.79
N VAL A 63 7.61 -3.66 3.79
CA VAL A 63 8.19 -2.57 3.01
C VAL A 63 7.94 -2.82 1.53
N ALA A 64 8.20 -4.03 1.05
CA ALA A 64 7.99 -4.35 -0.36
C ALA A 64 6.51 -4.22 -0.73
N SER A 65 5.61 -4.67 0.15
CA SER A 65 4.17 -4.63 -0.13
C SER A 65 3.68 -3.19 -0.20
N GLY A 66 4.10 -2.33 0.71
CA GLY A 66 3.69 -0.93 0.70
C GLY A 66 4.26 -0.19 -0.50
N SER A 67 5.53 -0.41 -0.78
CA SER A 67 6.20 0.26 -1.89
C SER A 67 5.56 -0.09 -3.23
N ILE A 68 5.30 -1.38 -3.48
CA ILE A 68 4.69 -1.79 -4.74
C ILE A 68 3.24 -1.32 -4.84
N THR A 69 2.51 -1.36 -3.73
CA THR A 69 1.11 -0.94 -3.74
C THR A 69 1.00 0.53 -4.10
N ALA A 70 1.80 1.39 -3.48
CA ALA A 70 1.79 2.80 -3.82
C ALA A 70 2.18 3.02 -5.28
N SER A 71 3.17 2.29 -5.76
CA SER A 71 3.63 2.43 -7.14
C SER A 71 2.56 2.02 -8.14
N VAL A 72 1.90 0.90 -7.89
CA VAL A 72 0.89 0.38 -8.82
C VAL A 72 -0.34 1.28 -8.86
N LEU A 73 -0.73 1.82 -7.71
CA LEU A 73 -1.97 2.59 -7.64
C LEU A 73 -1.83 4.02 -8.14
N THR A 74 -0.62 4.55 -8.21
CA THR A 74 -0.43 5.87 -8.76
C THR A 74 -0.84 5.86 -10.24
N GLY A 75 -1.77 6.73 -10.60
CA GLY A 75 -2.30 6.81 -11.95
C GLY A 75 -3.56 5.98 -12.17
N ARG A 76 -3.97 5.20 -11.18
CA ARG A 76 -5.19 4.40 -11.25
C ARG A 76 -6.34 5.15 -10.61
N THR A 77 -7.56 4.65 -10.81
CA THR A 77 -8.73 5.26 -10.20
C THR A 77 -9.00 4.64 -8.83
N VAL A 78 -9.77 5.36 -8.02
CA VAL A 78 -10.20 4.84 -6.72
C VAL A 78 -10.93 3.51 -6.91
N GLU A 79 -11.77 3.42 -7.96
CA GLU A 79 -12.49 2.20 -8.22
C GLU A 79 -11.55 1.03 -8.48
N GLN A 80 -10.48 1.28 -9.25
CA GLN A 80 -9.49 0.23 -9.49
C GLN A 80 -8.73 -0.13 -8.23
N ALA A 81 -8.45 0.88 -7.39
CA ALA A 81 -7.75 0.62 -6.13
C ALA A 81 -8.58 -0.28 -5.22
N LEU A 82 -9.90 -0.08 -5.20
CA LEU A 82 -10.77 -0.89 -4.36
C LEU A 82 -10.85 -2.34 -4.81
N ARG A 83 -10.44 -2.63 -6.04
CA ARG A 83 -10.41 -4.00 -6.57
C ARG A 83 -9.09 -4.71 -6.32
N LEU A 84 -8.09 -3.98 -5.84
CA LEU A 84 -6.78 -4.57 -5.60
C LEU A 84 -6.84 -5.51 -4.41
N THR A 85 -6.39 -6.74 -4.61
CA THR A 85 -6.39 -7.75 -3.56
C THR A 85 -4.97 -8.06 -3.13
N ALA A 86 -4.85 -8.71 -1.97
CA ALA A 86 -3.54 -9.18 -1.52
C ALA A 86 -2.90 -10.10 -2.55
N THR A 87 -3.71 -10.94 -3.19
CA THR A 87 -3.21 -11.84 -4.22
C THR A 87 -2.60 -11.06 -5.38
N ASP A 88 -3.23 -9.94 -5.76
CA ASP A 88 -2.70 -9.10 -6.82
C ASP A 88 -1.35 -8.50 -6.42
N ILE A 89 -1.23 -8.06 -5.17
CA ILE A 89 0.02 -7.47 -4.67
C ILE A 89 1.13 -8.52 -4.71
N ILE A 90 0.82 -9.72 -4.26
CA ILE A 90 1.80 -10.81 -4.26
C ILE A 90 2.22 -11.15 -5.69
N ARG A 91 1.25 -11.16 -6.59
CA ARG A 91 1.54 -11.47 -7.99
C ARG A 91 2.44 -10.42 -8.63
N VAL A 92 2.16 -9.14 -8.37
CA VAL A 92 2.97 -8.07 -8.95
C VAL A 92 4.39 -8.11 -8.39
N LEU A 93 4.53 -8.49 -7.12
CA LEU A 93 5.84 -8.66 -6.51
C LEU A 93 6.54 -9.94 -6.97
N GLN A 94 5.84 -10.76 -7.75
CA GLN A 94 6.35 -12.05 -8.22
C GLN A 94 6.58 -13.02 -7.07
N GLY A 95 5.71 -12.93 -6.08
CA GLY A 95 5.71 -13.83 -4.95
C GLY A 95 6.31 -13.22 -3.69
N LEU A 96 5.95 -13.78 -2.57
CA LEU A 96 6.52 -13.46 -1.27
C LEU A 96 6.90 -14.77 -0.60
N PRO A 97 7.90 -14.74 0.29
CA PRO A 97 8.26 -15.96 1.03
C PRO A 97 7.08 -16.49 1.81
N GLU A 98 7.05 -17.79 1.99
CA GLU A 98 6.01 -18.44 2.75
C GLU A 98 5.92 -17.84 4.15
N GLY A 99 4.71 -17.57 4.61
CA GLY A 99 4.51 -16.96 5.92
C GLY A 99 4.56 -15.45 5.92
N LYS A 100 4.82 -14.83 4.75
CA LYS A 100 4.90 -13.38 4.65
C LYS A 100 3.76 -12.78 3.86
N GLU A 101 2.81 -13.60 3.44
CA GLU A 101 1.67 -13.12 2.67
C GLU A 101 0.81 -12.14 3.47
N GLU A 102 0.87 -12.21 4.80
CA GLU A 102 0.11 -11.30 5.63
C GLU A 102 0.45 -9.85 5.37
N CYS A 103 1.69 -9.58 4.95
CA CYS A 103 2.10 -8.20 4.67
C CYS A 103 1.35 -7.64 3.49
N ALA A 104 1.06 -8.48 2.48
CA ALA A 104 0.25 -8.05 1.35
C ALA A 104 -1.19 -7.82 1.78
N HIS A 105 -1.71 -8.65 2.68
CA HIS A 105 -3.06 -8.43 3.21
C HIS A 105 -3.14 -7.13 3.98
N LEU A 106 -2.09 -6.80 4.72
CA LEU A 106 -2.03 -5.55 5.46
C LEU A 106 -2.11 -4.36 4.51
N ALA A 107 -1.35 -4.40 3.42
CA ALA A 107 -1.37 -3.34 2.43
C ALA A 107 -2.74 -3.22 1.76
N ALA A 108 -3.33 -4.36 1.37
CA ALA A 108 -4.64 -4.34 0.74
C ALA A 108 -5.69 -3.78 1.70
N ALA A 109 -5.61 -4.13 2.98
CA ALA A 109 -6.55 -3.61 3.98
C ALA A 109 -6.40 -2.10 4.13
N ALA A 110 -5.17 -1.59 4.11
CA ALA A 110 -4.95 -0.15 4.21
C ALA A 110 -5.57 0.58 3.02
N VAL A 111 -5.47 0.02 1.82
CA VAL A 111 -6.12 0.60 0.64
C VAL A 111 -7.63 0.65 0.85
N GLN A 112 -8.22 -0.47 1.28
CA GLN A 112 -9.65 -0.53 1.50
C GLN A 112 -10.09 0.50 2.53
N ASN A 113 -9.32 0.63 3.61
CA ASN A 113 -9.67 1.56 4.67
C ASN A 113 -9.55 3.01 4.21
N ALA A 114 -8.66 3.31 3.28
CA ALA A 114 -8.52 4.66 2.77
C ALA A 114 -9.75 5.12 2.00
N PHE A 115 -10.40 4.20 1.29
CA PHE A 115 -11.51 4.56 0.40
C PHE A 115 -12.85 4.01 0.84
N LYS A 116 -12.85 3.24 1.92
CA LYS A 116 -14.06 2.59 2.38
C LYS A 116 -15.07 3.57 2.92
N GLU A 117 -14.58 4.57 3.63
CA GLU A 117 -15.48 5.53 4.25
C GLU A 117 -15.69 6.70 3.33
N GLU A 118 -16.91 7.20 3.40
CA GLU A 118 -17.21 8.43 2.75
C GLU A 118 -16.27 9.49 3.26
N LYS A 119 -15.96 10.42 2.40
CA LYS A 119 -15.17 11.54 2.82
C LYS A 119 -15.77 12.15 4.06
N VAL A 120 -14.94 12.32 5.05
CA VAL A 120 -15.39 13.02 6.23
C VAL A 120 -15.53 14.49 5.88
N PRO A 121 -16.70 15.06 6.17
CA PRO A 121 -16.92 16.48 5.87
C PRO A 121 -15.94 17.36 6.59
#